data_4596b1d23e760f39f5f86b4313f77ad4
#
_entry.id   4596b1d23e760f39f5f86b4313f77ad4
#
_cell.length_a   1.000
_cell.length_b   1.000
_cell.length_c   1.000
_cell.angle_alpha   90.00
_cell.angle_beta   90.00
_cell.angle_gamma   90.00
#
_symmetry.space_group_name_H-M   'P 1'
#
loop_
_entity.id
_entity.type
_entity.pdbx_description
1 polymer ?
#
loop_
_entity_poly.entity_id
_entity_poly.type
_entity_poly.pdbx_seq_one_letter_code
_entity_poly.pdbx_strand_id
1 'polypeptide(L)'
;CQSELMPRILEANRNELFDKSIYQEMGSLGFLGAPIKGYGCAGVNYVSYGLIAREIERVDSSYRSAFSVQTSLAKQAIDKFGSEEQKEYFLPEMAKGNLIGCFGLTEPDAGSDPGSMKTNCKETEGGYLLNGSKTWITNSPIADVLIIWAKDEQGILSCLLYTSDAADD
;
A
#
# COMPACT_ATOMS: atom_id res chain seq x y z
N CYS A 1 -1.87 15.13 14.42
CA CYS A 1 -3.20 14.58 14.06
C CYS A 1 -4.32 15.52 14.49
N GLN A 2 -4.42 15.88 15.80
CA GLN A 2 -5.54 16.69 16.32
C GLN A 2 -5.60 18.10 15.71
N SER A 3 -4.46 18.75 15.45
CA SER A 3 -4.39 20.09 14.87
C SER A 3 -4.51 20.10 13.34
N GLU A 4 -4.07 19.03 12.68
CA GLU A 4 -3.94 19.01 11.21
C GLU A 4 -5.01 18.14 10.52
N LEU A 5 -5.28 16.95 11.03
CA LEU A 5 -6.23 16.03 10.39
C LEU A 5 -7.66 16.21 10.91
N MET A 6 -7.83 16.39 12.23
CA MET A 6 -9.15 16.50 12.85
C MET A 6 -10.01 17.64 12.27
N PRO A 7 -9.48 18.85 11.97
CA PRO A 7 -10.29 19.92 11.38
C PRO A 7 -10.82 19.61 9.98
N ARG A 8 -10.15 18.71 9.25
CA ARG A 8 -10.49 18.38 7.85
C ARG A 8 -11.49 17.25 7.70
N ILE A 9 -11.53 16.32 8.69
CA ILE A 9 -12.22 15.04 8.50
C ILE A 9 -13.73 15.19 8.32
N LEU A 10 -14.37 16.10 9.02
CA LEU A 10 -15.82 16.27 8.95
C LEU A 10 -16.27 16.68 7.53
N GLU A 11 -15.56 17.63 6.93
CA GLU A 11 -15.83 18.12 5.59
C GLU A 11 -15.48 17.06 4.53
N ALA A 12 -14.32 16.41 4.67
CA ALA A 12 -13.89 15.32 3.80
C ALA A 12 -14.90 14.17 3.79
N ASN A 13 -15.39 13.76 4.96
CA ASN A 13 -16.37 12.69 5.11
C ASN A 13 -17.72 13.06 4.49
N ARG A 14 -18.22 14.28 4.72
CA ARG A 14 -19.49 14.75 4.14
C ARG A 14 -19.48 14.81 2.62
N ASN A 15 -18.35 15.16 2.03
CA ASN A 15 -18.19 15.32 0.60
C ASN A 15 -17.59 14.09 -0.10
N GLU A 16 -17.35 12.99 0.65
CA GLU A 16 -16.75 11.74 0.14
C GLU A 16 -15.38 11.99 -0.54
N LEU A 17 -14.57 12.90 0.02
CA LEU A 17 -13.29 13.31 -0.52
C LEU A 17 -12.13 12.76 0.31
N PHE A 18 -11.08 12.32 -0.37
CA PHE A 18 -9.81 11.97 0.24
C PHE A 18 -8.69 12.83 -0.36
N ASP A 19 -8.05 13.64 0.49
CA ASP A 19 -6.95 14.51 0.09
C ASP A 19 -5.63 13.72 0.03
N LYS A 20 -5.11 13.49 -1.18
CA LYS A 20 -3.84 12.79 -1.41
C LYS A 20 -2.64 13.48 -0.75
N SER A 21 -2.68 14.80 -0.53
CA SER A 21 -1.57 15.54 0.09
C SER A 21 -1.23 15.04 1.49
N ILE A 22 -2.18 14.37 2.16
CA ILE A 22 -1.99 13.75 3.47
C ILE A 22 -0.83 12.74 3.46
N TYR A 23 -0.58 12.04 2.35
CA TYR A 23 0.57 11.14 2.25
C TYR A 23 1.90 11.88 2.34
N GLN A 24 2.03 13.01 1.65
CA GLN A 24 3.25 13.84 1.73
C GLN A 24 3.42 14.47 3.10
N GLU A 25 2.32 14.89 3.74
CA GLU A 25 2.35 15.39 5.11
C GLU A 25 2.83 14.29 6.09
N MET A 26 2.28 13.08 6.01
CA MET A 26 2.73 11.93 6.81
C MET A 26 4.17 11.53 6.49
N GLY A 27 4.57 11.62 5.23
CA GLY A 27 5.94 11.38 4.77
C GLY A 27 6.93 12.35 5.38
N SER A 28 6.61 13.65 5.40
CA SER A 28 7.45 14.68 6.01
C SER A 28 7.70 14.48 7.50
N LEU A 29 6.77 13.80 8.19
CA LEU A 29 6.88 13.43 9.61
C LEU A 29 7.60 12.09 9.83
N GLY A 30 8.02 11.39 8.75
CA GLY A 30 8.65 10.09 8.82
C GLY A 30 7.70 8.94 9.23
N PHE A 31 6.39 9.10 9.05
CA PHE A 31 5.41 8.09 9.45
C PHE A 31 5.35 6.94 8.45
N LEU A 32 5.47 7.25 7.14
CA LEU A 32 5.31 6.26 6.09
C LEU A 32 6.49 5.30 6.03
N GLY A 33 6.24 4.02 6.32
CA GLY A 33 7.27 3.00 6.43
C GLY A 33 8.06 3.07 7.74
N ALA A 34 7.50 3.66 8.79
CA ALA A 34 8.18 3.91 10.06
C ALA A 34 9.00 2.73 10.62
N PRO A 35 8.59 1.43 10.54
CA PRO A 35 9.40 0.31 11.02
C PRO A 35 10.54 -0.13 10.10
N ILE A 36 10.55 0.31 8.84
CA ILE A 36 11.57 -0.09 7.85
C ILE A 36 12.88 0.62 8.15
N LYS A 37 13.99 -0.10 8.06
CA LYS A 37 15.33 0.45 8.25
C LYS A 37 15.93 0.86 6.91
N GLY A 38 16.44 2.09 6.84
CA GLY A 38 16.99 2.63 5.59
C GLY A 38 15.93 3.24 4.67
N TYR A 39 16.28 3.50 3.45
CA TYR A 39 15.41 4.02 2.38
C TYR A 39 14.60 5.27 2.76
N GLY A 40 15.18 6.15 3.60
CA GLY A 40 14.51 7.35 4.09
C GLY A 40 13.42 7.12 5.14
N CYS A 41 13.26 5.88 5.63
CA CYS A 41 12.32 5.52 6.68
C CYS A 41 12.91 5.72 8.08
N ALA A 42 12.05 5.92 9.09
CA ALA A 42 12.48 6.27 10.44
C ALA A 42 13.14 5.12 11.22
N GLY A 43 12.91 3.85 10.85
CA GLY A 43 13.50 2.68 11.50
C GLY A 43 13.05 2.44 12.94
N VAL A 44 11.86 2.90 13.32
CA VAL A 44 11.34 2.76 14.68
C VAL A 44 10.84 1.34 14.98
N ASN A 45 10.67 1.04 16.26
CA ASN A 45 10.10 -0.25 16.66
C ASN A 45 8.58 -0.30 16.46
N TYR A 46 8.00 -1.52 16.54
CA TYR A 46 6.57 -1.72 16.33
C TYR A 46 5.67 -1.08 17.41
N VAL A 47 6.18 -0.82 18.61
CA VAL A 47 5.43 -0.09 19.64
C VAL A 47 5.23 1.36 19.19
N SER A 48 6.29 2.00 18.71
CA SER A 48 6.20 3.37 18.15
C SER A 48 5.28 3.43 16.95
N TYR A 49 5.37 2.45 16.04
CA TYR A 49 4.43 2.34 14.91
C TYR A 49 2.97 2.23 15.39
N GLY A 50 2.70 1.39 16.38
CA GLY A 50 1.37 1.25 16.97
C GLY A 50 0.85 2.53 17.62
N LEU A 51 1.73 3.31 18.27
CA LEU A 51 1.36 4.61 18.83
C LEU A 51 1.02 5.65 17.75
N ILE A 52 1.78 5.69 16.66
CA ILE A 52 1.45 6.53 15.49
C ILE A 52 0.08 6.13 14.92
N ALA A 53 -0.12 4.84 14.66
CA ALA A 53 -1.38 4.31 14.14
C ALA A 53 -2.55 4.68 15.04
N ARG A 54 -2.40 4.57 16.37
CA ARG A 54 -3.43 4.94 17.35
C ARG A 54 -3.79 6.42 17.29
N GLU A 55 -2.81 7.30 17.17
CA GLU A 55 -3.10 8.75 17.12
C GLU A 55 -3.76 9.16 15.80
N ILE A 56 -3.46 8.47 14.69
CA ILE A 56 -4.17 8.68 13.42
C ILE A 56 -5.61 8.12 13.51
N GLU A 57 -5.78 6.91 14.05
CA GLU A 57 -7.10 6.28 14.27
C GLU A 57 -8.03 7.13 15.13
N ARG A 58 -7.49 7.85 16.11
CA ARG A 58 -8.29 8.76 16.97
C ARG A 58 -8.92 9.92 16.19
N VAL A 59 -8.45 10.19 14.99
CA VAL A 59 -9.08 11.15 14.08
C VAL A 59 -10.08 10.44 13.20
N ASP A 60 -9.63 9.45 12.42
CA ASP A 60 -10.49 8.70 11.51
C ASP A 60 -9.83 7.40 11.04
N SER A 61 -10.63 6.34 10.94
CA SER A 61 -10.21 5.02 10.48
C SER A 61 -9.74 4.99 9.04
N SER A 62 -10.26 5.86 8.16
CA SER A 62 -9.84 5.92 6.76
C SER A 62 -8.41 6.41 6.64
N TYR A 63 -8.03 7.44 7.39
CA TYR A 63 -6.65 7.93 7.46
C TYR A 63 -5.69 6.88 8.02
N ARG A 64 -6.12 6.15 9.08
CA ARG A 64 -5.32 5.07 9.63
C ARG A 64 -5.20 3.91 8.64
N SER A 65 -6.26 3.56 7.91
CA SER A 65 -6.22 2.51 6.90
C SER A 65 -5.27 2.87 5.76
N ALA A 66 -5.35 4.09 5.24
CA ALA A 66 -4.45 4.62 4.23
C ALA A 66 -2.98 4.55 4.68
N PHE A 67 -2.67 5.05 5.88
CA PHE A 67 -1.36 4.96 6.51
C PHE A 67 -0.86 3.52 6.65
N SER A 68 -1.71 2.60 7.12
CA SER A 68 -1.34 1.21 7.37
C SER A 68 -1.07 0.45 6.08
N VAL A 69 -1.90 0.62 5.04
CA VAL A 69 -1.69 -0.03 3.75
C VAL A 69 -0.39 0.42 3.12
N GLN A 70 -0.11 1.71 3.12
CA GLN A 70 1.16 2.26 2.64
C GLN A 70 2.35 1.68 3.41
N THR A 71 2.29 1.70 4.75
CA THR A 71 3.43 1.37 5.63
C THR A 71 3.64 -0.12 5.80
N SER A 72 2.60 -0.85 6.21
CA SER A 72 2.74 -2.24 6.70
C SER A 72 2.37 -3.31 5.67
N LEU A 73 1.74 -2.95 4.56
CA LEU A 73 1.42 -3.87 3.49
C LEU A 73 2.28 -3.60 2.25
N ALA A 74 2.06 -2.50 1.54
CA ALA A 74 2.76 -2.23 0.29
C ALA A 74 4.28 -2.10 0.48
N LYS A 75 4.73 -1.19 1.35
CA LYS A 75 6.17 -1.00 1.59
C LYS A 75 6.84 -2.22 2.22
N GLN A 76 6.17 -2.91 3.15
CA GLN A 76 6.73 -4.11 3.78
C GLN A 76 6.89 -5.27 2.78
N ALA A 77 5.99 -5.41 1.81
CA ALA A 77 6.13 -6.42 0.78
C ALA A 77 7.38 -6.14 -0.08
N ILE A 78 7.59 -4.90 -0.50
CA ILE A 78 8.78 -4.49 -1.24
C ILE A 78 10.05 -4.68 -0.39
N ASP A 79 10.05 -4.24 0.87
CA ASP A 79 11.19 -4.38 1.78
C ASP A 79 11.62 -5.84 1.96
N LYS A 80 10.66 -6.77 2.07
CA LYS A 80 10.94 -8.18 2.35
C LYS A 80 11.23 -9.01 1.11
N PHE A 81 10.58 -8.71 0.00
CA PHE A 81 10.55 -9.60 -1.18
C PHE A 81 11.06 -8.94 -2.46
N GLY A 82 11.17 -7.61 -2.48
CA GLY A 82 11.69 -6.88 -3.63
C GLY A 82 13.19 -7.08 -3.84
N SER A 83 13.66 -6.95 -5.09
CA SER A 83 15.09 -6.83 -5.38
C SER A 83 15.66 -5.53 -4.79
N GLU A 84 16.97 -5.46 -4.63
CA GLU A 84 17.61 -4.22 -4.13
C GLU A 84 17.30 -3.02 -5.04
N GLU A 85 17.28 -3.23 -6.35
CA GLU A 85 16.91 -2.20 -7.32
C GLU A 85 15.48 -1.69 -7.09
N GLN A 86 14.52 -2.60 -6.87
CA GLN A 86 13.13 -2.25 -6.54
C GLN A 86 13.04 -1.48 -5.21
N LYS A 87 13.77 -1.92 -4.19
CA LYS A 87 13.79 -1.26 -2.89
C LYS A 87 14.35 0.15 -2.97
N GLU A 88 15.48 0.33 -3.67
CA GLU A 88 16.14 1.63 -3.85
C GLU A 88 15.28 2.59 -4.67
N TYR A 89 14.51 2.09 -5.62
CA TYR A 89 13.63 2.91 -6.45
C TYR A 89 12.32 3.28 -5.73
N PHE A 90 11.58 2.31 -5.19
CA PHE A 90 10.24 2.53 -4.66
C PHE A 90 10.21 3.03 -3.22
N LEU A 91 11.00 2.44 -2.32
CA LEU A 91 10.84 2.70 -0.89
C LEU A 91 11.10 4.16 -0.48
N PRO A 92 12.11 4.88 -1.03
CA PRO A 92 12.32 6.28 -0.70
C PRO A 92 11.16 7.18 -1.16
N GLU A 93 10.64 6.99 -2.35
CA GLU A 93 9.54 7.79 -2.88
C GLU A 93 8.22 7.51 -2.16
N MET A 94 7.98 6.25 -1.81
CA MET A 94 6.85 5.87 -0.96
C MET A 94 7.00 6.38 0.49
N ALA A 95 8.23 6.55 1.01
CA ALA A 95 8.47 7.13 2.32
C ALA A 95 8.13 8.62 2.38
N LYS A 96 8.38 9.34 1.29
CA LYS A 96 8.02 10.76 1.13
C LYS A 96 6.52 10.95 0.86
N GLY A 97 5.79 9.90 0.49
CA GLY A 97 4.40 9.99 0.04
C GLY A 97 4.24 10.46 -1.40
N ASN A 98 5.29 10.42 -2.20
CA ASN A 98 5.25 10.75 -3.63
C ASN A 98 4.66 9.60 -4.46
N LEU A 99 4.86 8.36 -4.03
CA LEU A 99 4.25 7.17 -4.59
C LEU A 99 3.32 6.52 -3.55
N ILE A 100 2.10 6.26 -3.96
CA ILE A 100 1.07 5.63 -3.13
C ILE A 100 0.95 4.16 -3.51
N GLY A 101 1.01 3.28 -2.52
CA GLY A 101 0.87 1.85 -2.70
C GLY A 101 -0.50 1.32 -2.32
N CYS A 102 -0.95 0.27 -3.01
CA CYS A 102 -2.05 -0.56 -2.59
C CYS A 102 -1.65 -2.03 -2.49
N PHE A 103 -2.53 -2.86 -1.92
CA PHE A 103 -2.25 -4.28 -1.66
C PHE A 103 -3.46 -5.13 -2.06
N GLY A 104 -3.38 -5.70 -3.26
CA GLY A 104 -4.45 -6.49 -3.88
C GLY A 104 -4.34 -7.97 -3.51
N LEU A 105 -4.92 -8.36 -2.37
CA LEU A 105 -5.00 -9.75 -1.93
C LEU A 105 -6.43 -10.30 -2.08
N THR A 106 -7.41 -9.61 -1.47
CA THR A 106 -8.80 -10.06 -1.35
C THR A 106 -9.52 -10.10 -2.70
N GLU A 107 -10.31 -11.15 -2.91
CA GLU A 107 -11.19 -11.32 -4.07
C GLU A 107 -12.65 -11.46 -3.63
N PRO A 108 -13.64 -11.31 -4.55
CA PRO A 108 -15.03 -11.47 -4.19
C PRO A 108 -15.34 -12.83 -3.51
N ASP A 109 -14.68 -13.90 -3.95
CA ASP A 109 -14.87 -15.27 -3.44
C ASP A 109 -13.74 -15.76 -2.52
N ALA A 110 -12.73 -14.94 -2.25
CA ALA A 110 -11.53 -15.30 -1.47
C ALA A 110 -11.14 -14.19 -0.50
N GLY A 111 -11.77 -14.15 0.66
CA GLY A 111 -11.47 -13.21 1.76
C GLY A 111 -10.62 -13.86 2.84
N SER A 112 -11.27 -14.55 3.80
CA SER A 112 -10.59 -15.20 4.93
C SER A 112 -9.69 -16.36 4.53
N ASP A 113 -9.92 -16.94 3.38
CA ASP A 113 -9.05 -17.93 2.73
C ASP A 113 -8.42 -17.35 1.46
N PRO A 114 -7.33 -16.58 1.54
CA PRO A 114 -6.68 -16.02 0.37
C PRO A 114 -6.05 -17.10 -0.52
N GLY A 115 -5.77 -18.31 0.00
CA GLY A 115 -5.28 -19.44 -0.77
C GLY A 115 -6.27 -19.92 -1.85
N SER A 116 -7.56 -19.61 -1.70
CA SER A 116 -8.59 -19.95 -2.71
C SER A 116 -8.72 -18.93 -3.84
N MET A 117 -7.85 -17.89 -3.88
CA MET A 117 -7.88 -16.87 -4.94
C MET A 117 -7.85 -17.46 -6.35
N LYS A 118 -8.50 -16.76 -7.28
CA LYS A 118 -8.59 -17.13 -8.70
C LYS A 118 -7.68 -16.30 -9.59
N THR A 119 -7.26 -15.10 -9.13
CA THR A 119 -6.30 -14.27 -9.86
C THR A 119 -5.06 -15.08 -10.17
N ASN A 120 -4.65 -15.06 -11.42
CA ASN A 120 -3.51 -15.82 -11.91
C ASN A 120 -2.59 -14.95 -12.75
N CYS A 121 -1.33 -15.35 -12.83
CA CYS A 121 -0.33 -14.72 -13.66
C CYS A 121 0.36 -15.79 -14.52
N LYS A 122 0.69 -15.39 -15.74
CA LYS A 122 1.45 -16.20 -16.69
C LYS A 122 2.67 -15.42 -17.12
N GLU A 123 3.83 -16.07 -17.10
CA GLU A 123 5.05 -15.49 -17.63
C GLU A 123 4.98 -15.33 -19.15
N THR A 124 5.39 -14.18 -19.65
CA THR A 124 5.43 -13.83 -21.06
C THR A 124 6.76 -13.16 -21.40
N GLU A 125 7.05 -12.96 -22.69
CA GLU A 125 8.23 -12.21 -23.09
C GLU A 125 8.12 -10.77 -22.57
N GLY A 126 9.06 -10.39 -21.70
CA GLY A 126 9.15 -9.06 -21.11
C GLY A 126 8.38 -8.83 -19.81
N GLY A 127 7.67 -9.85 -19.27
CA GLY A 127 6.94 -9.68 -18.00
C GLY A 127 5.91 -10.76 -17.71
N TYR A 128 4.76 -10.35 -17.15
CA TYR A 128 3.69 -11.26 -16.74
C TYR A 128 2.34 -10.77 -17.25
N LEU A 129 1.55 -11.67 -17.79
CA LEU A 129 0.13 -11.43 -18.05
C LEU A 129 -0.65 -11.77 -16.78
N LEU A 130 -1.29 -10.75 -16.18
CA LEU A 130 -2.10 -10.87 -14.98
C LEU A 130 -3.60 -10.91 -15.35
N ASN A 131 -4.33 -11.88 -14.81
CA ASN A 131 -5.77 -12.03 -15.05
C ASN A 131 -6.51 -12.34 -13.75
N GLY A 132 -7.57 -11.58 -13.46
CA GLY A 132 -8.39 -11.75 -12.27
C GLY A 132 -9.04 -10.46 -11.81
N SER A 133 -9.59 -10.49 -10.59
CA SER A 133 -10.19 -9.31 -9.97
C SER A 133 -9.90 -9.29 -8.48
N LYS A 134 -9.68 -8.09 -7.94
CA LYS A 134 -9.51 -7.84 -6.52
C LYS A 134 -10.62 -6.93 -6.02
N THR A 135 -10.99 -7.06 -4.75
CA THR A 135 -12.10 -6.28 -4.16
C THR A 135 -11.68 -5.67 -2.83
N TRP A 136 -12.28 -4.54 -2.50
CA TRP A 136 -12.04 -3.80 -1.25
C TRP A 136 -10.58 -3.37 -1.04
N ILE A 137 -9.92 -2.94 -2.10
CA ILE A 137 -8.50 -2.60 -2.06
C ILE A 137 -8.32 -1.13 -1.69
N THR A 138 -7.94 -0.88 -0.46
CA THR A 138 -7.60 0.46 0.03
C THR A 138 -6.52 1.09 -0.85
N ASN A 139 -6.68 2.34 -1.19
CA ASN A 139 -5.83 3.15 -2.07
C ASN A 139 -5.91 2.82 -3.57
N SER A 140 -6.56 1.74 -4.02
CA SER A 140 -6.53 1.36 -5.44
C SER A 140 -6.90 2.48 -6.43
N PRO A 141 -7.86 3.38 -6.14
CA PRO A 141 -8.20 4.45 -7.09
C PRO A 141 -7.13 5.55 -7.21
N ILE A 142 -6.14 5.55 -6.34
CA ILE A 142 -5.11 6.60 -6.27
C ILE A 142 -3.69 6.03 -6.23
N ALA A 143 -3.55 4.72 -6.35
CA ALA A 143 -2.26 4.04 -6.22
C ALA A 143 -1.41 4.20 -7.47
N ASP A 144 -0.13 4.47 -7.26
CA ASP A 144 0.91 4.47 -8.28
C ASP A 144 1.62 3.10 -8.34
N VAL A 145 1.60 2.36 -7.22
CA VAL A 145 2.29 1.07 -7.03
C VAL A 145 1.30 0.05 -6.49
N LEU A 146 1.13 -1.06 -7.19
CA LEU A 146 0.19 -2.11 -6.82
C LEU A 146 0.96 -3.39 -6.46
N ILE A 147 0.74 -3.89 -5.26
CA ILE A 147 1.21 -5.20 -4.81
C ILE A 147 0.07 -6.19 -5.04
N ILE A 148 0.18 -7.03 -6.06
CA ILE A 148 -0.89 -7.95 -6.45
C ILE A 148 -0.49 -9.40 -6.17
N TRP A 149 -1.31 -10.10 -5.41
CA TRP A 149 -1.16 -11.53 -5.17
C TRP A 149 -1.92 -12.32 -6.25
N ALA A 150 -1.22 -13.26 -6.87
CA ALA A 150 -1.76 -14.12 -7.93
C ALA A 150 -1.20 -15.54 -7.81
N LYS A 151 -1.84 -16.49 -8.45
CA LYS A 151 -1.29 -17.84 -8.64
C LYS A 151 -0.54 -17.90 -9.96
N ASP A 152 0.66 -18.48 -9.94
CA ASP A 152 1.37 -18.82 -11.17
C ASP A 152 0.76 -20.04 -11.88
N GLU A 153 1.34 -20.46 -13.00
CA GLU A 153 0.87 -21.62 -13.78
C GLU A 153 0.93 -22.95 -13.01
N GLN A 154 1.69 -23.00 -11.90
CA GLN A 154 1.79 -24.15 -11.01
C GLN A 154 0.82 -24.06 -9.82
N GLY A 155 0.07 -22.98 -9.72
CA GLY A 155 -0.84 -22.71 -8.61
C GLY A 155 -0.15 -22.18 -7.35
N ILE A 156 1.12 -21.75 -7.45
CA ILE A 156 1.87 -21.16 -6.35
C ILE A 156 1.50 -19.69 -6.22
N LEU A 157 1.31 -19.25 -4.98
CA LEU A 157 1.04 -17.83 -4.69
C LEU A 157 2.29 -17.01 -4.95
N SER A 158 2.18 -16.04 -5.86
CA SER A 158 3.23 -15.11 -6.22
C SER A 158 2.77 -13.67 -5.95
N CYS A 159 3.71 -12.80 -5.60
CA CYS A 159 3.49 -11.39 -5.41
C CYS A 159 4.09 -10.63 -6.59
N LEU A 160 3.26 -9.89 -7.31
CA LEU A 160 3.68 -9.05 -8.43
C LEU A 160 3.68 -7.59 -8.02
N LEU A 161 4.75 -6.89 -8.39
CA LEU A 161 4.82 -5.44 -8.32
C LEU A 161 4.37 -4.87 -9.67
N TYR A 162 3.34 -4.04 -9.65
CA TYR A 162 2.72 -3.46 -10.83
C TYR A 162 2.66 -1.95 -10.68
N THR A 163 2.89 -1.20 -11.74
CA THR A 163 2.81 0.27 -11.77
C THR A 163 1.65 0.73 -12.62
N SER A 164 1.07 1.91 -12.34
CA SER A 164 -0.11 2.43 -13.02
C SER A 164 0.08 2.64 -14.52
N ASP A 165 1.29 2.95 -14.96
CA ASP A 165 1.67 3.15 -16.36
C ASP A 165 1.78 1.83 -17.16
N ALA A 166 1.85 0.68 -16.48
CA ALA A 166 1.80 -0.63 -17.14
C ALA A 166 0.35 -1.10 -17.45
N ALA A 167 -0.67 -0.32 -17.05
CA ALA A 167 -2.07 -0.64 -17.30
C ALA A 167 -2.58 -0.24 -18.69
N ASP A 168 -1.81 0.57 -19.43
CA ASP A 168 -2.20 1.15 -20.72
C ASP A 168 -1.67 0.35 -21.93
N ASP A 169 -0.95 -0.77 -21.71
CA ASP A 169 -0.48 -1.74 -22.70
C ASP A 169 -1.35 -3.01 -22.71
#